data_7956b02ef65065be62082251be92618d
#
_entry.id   7956b02ef65065be62082251be92618d
#
_cell.length_a   1.000
_cell.length_b   1.000
_cell.length_c   1.000
_cell.angle_alpha   90.00
_cell.angle_beta   90.00
_cell.angle_gamma   90.00
#
_symmetry.space_group_name_H-M   'P 1'
#
loop_
_entity.id
_entity.type
_entity.pdbx_description
1 polymer ?
#
loop_
_entity_poly.entity_id
_entity_poly.type
_entity_poly.pdbx_seq_one_letter_code
_entity_poly.pdbx_strand_id
1 'polypeptide(L)'
;MHLIFCRRLARFISRGHELAYKYTPKLYGAGYRISEMLPQNRLYEQNAKGADELCKVLFSGSYDVVISVHVFAAMMMTELRVSREINIPSFFVATDYTCSPGVSEIVADRYFIPHEKLREEFVSQGIPASRIVSSGIPVREEFCQKSDKKAARRALGMGEEGRVLLLCCGSMGCGPIR
;
A
#
# COMPACT_ATOMS: atom_id res chain seq x y z
N MET A 1 12.46 -2.55 5.38
CA MET A 1 11.79 -1.53 4.56
C MET A 1 12.25 -0.16 5.06
N HIS A 2 13.22 0.46 4.38
CA HIS A 2 13.68 1.80 4.73
C HIS A 2 12.72 2.81 4.12
N LEU A 3 11.86 3.42 4.93
CA LEU A 3 11.11 4.61 4.57
C LEU A 3 12.13 5.75 4.38
N ILE A 4 12.40 6.09 3.13
CA ILE A 4 13.30 7.17 2.71
C ILE A 4 12.61 8.54 2.81
N PHE A 5 11.66 8.69 3.64
CA PHE A 5 11.11 9.99 3.98
C PHE A 5 11.88 10.54 5.18
N CYS A 6 12.08 11.87 5.22
CA CYS A 6 12.71 12.52 6.38
C CYS A 6 12.20 11.85 7.67
N ARG A 7 13.03 11.04 8.33
CA ARG A 7 12.64 10.13 9.42
C ARG A 7 11.88 10.81 10.56
N ARG A 8 12.06 12.13 10.72
CA ARG A 8 11.36 12.91 11.73
C ARG A 8 9.93 13.26 11.28
N LEU A 9 9.79 13.73 10.05
CA LEU A 9 8.47 14.09 9.49
C LEU A 9 7.59 12.86 9.27
N ALA A 10 8.13 11.77 8.74
CA ALA A 10 7.40 10.52 8.57
C ALA A 10 6.93 9.95 9.91
N ARG A 11 7.77 9.99 10.96
CA ARG A 11 7.36 9.58 12.31
C ARG A 11 6.28 10.48 12.91
N PHE A 12 6.39 11.79 12.67
CA PHE A 12 5.39 12.74 13.14
C PHE A 12 4.04 12.53 12.44
N ILE A 13 4.05 12.37 11.11
CA ILE A 13 2.85 12.07 10.31
C ILE A 13 2.25 10.72 10.72
N SER A 14 3.05 9.65 10.83
CA SER A 14 2.58 8.33 11.26
C SER A 14 1.94 8.35 12.64
N ARG A 15 2.56 9.03 13.61
CA ARG A 15 2.00 9.17 14.97
C ARG A 15 0.74 10.04 14.98
N GLY A 16 0.73 11.14 14.24
CA GLY A 16 -0.46 11.98 14.08
C GLY A 16 -1.63 11.22 13.46
N HIS A 17 -1.34 10.42 12.45
CA HIS A 17 -2.31 9.55 11.77
C HIS A 17 -2.89 8.49 12.71
N GLU A 18 -2.03 7.81 13.49
CA GLU A 18 -2.42 6.83 14.48
C GLU A 18 -3.30 7.44 15.59
N LEU A 19 -2.88 8.59 16.13
CA LEU A 19 -3.63 9.32 17.15
C LEU A 19 -4.99 9.82 16.62
N ALA A 20 -5.02 10.40 15.43
CA ALA A 20 -6.26 10.87 14.80
C ALA A 20 -7.25 9.72 14.56
N TYR A 21 -6.77 8.60 14.04
CA TYR A 21 -7.60 7.42 13.82
C TYR A 21 -8.12 6.83 15.14
N LYS A 22 -7.28 6.76 16.17
CA LYS A 22 -7.63 6.18 17.47
C LYS A 22 -8.61 7.04 18.27
N TYR A 23 -8.38 8.36 18.34
CA TYR A 23 -9.13 9.25 19.22
C TYR A 23 -10.22 10.06 18.52
N THR A 24 -10.11 10.28 17.21
CA THR A 24 -11.07 11.08 16.42
C THR A 24 -11.43 10.39 15.09
N PRO A 25 -11.99 9.15 15.11
CA PRO A 25 -12.24 8.39 13.89
C PRO A 25 -13.21 9.08 12.91
N LYS A 26 -14.19 9.85 13.43
CA LYS A 26 -15.11 10.62 12.58
C LYS A 26 -14.41 11.77 11.85
N LEU A 27 -13.52 12.47 12.54
CA LEU A 27 -12.71 13.55 11.96
C LEU A 27 -11.71 13.00 10.95
N TYR A 28 -11.11 11.86 11.27
CA TYR A 28 -10.23 11.14 10.36
C TYR A 28 -10.95 10.74 9.07
N GLY A 29 -12.14 10.14 9.16
CA GLY A 29 -12.96 9.77 8.01
C GLY A 29 -13.42 10.98 7.17
N ALA A 30 -13.72 12.13 7.82
CA ALA A 30 -13.99 13.36 7.09
C ALA A 30 -12.75 13.89 6.36
N GLY A 31 -11.58 13.88 7.01
CA GLY A 31 -10.30 14.26 6.41
C GLY A 31 -9.95 13.38 5.20
N TYR A 32 -10.21 12.07 5.29
CA TYR A 32 -10.00 11.15 4.17
C TYR A 32 -10.90 11.49 2.98
N ARG A 33 -12.20 11.73 3.19
CA ARG A 33 -13.11 12.16 2.11
C ARG A 33 -12.69 13.49 1.47
N ILE A 34 -12.21 14.43 2.27
CA ILE A 34 -11.66 15.69 1.75
C ILE A 34 -10.43 15.42 0.90
N SER A 35 -9.54 14.50 1.31
CA SER A 35 -8.35 14.15 0.51
C SER A 35 -8.70 13.51 -0.84
N GLU A 36 -9.80 12.76 -0.91
CA GLU A 36 -10.31 12.21 -2.18
C GLU A 36 -10.84 13.31 -3.13
N MET A 37 -11.29 14.43 -2.58
CA MET A 37 -11.78 15.58 -3.36
C MET A 37 -10.68 16.56 -3.78
N LEU A 38 -9.47 16.44 -3.20
CA LEU A 38 -8.34 17.30 -3.55
C LEU A 38 -7.78 16.93 -4.94
N PRO A 39 -7.30 17.89 -5.71
CA PRO A 39 -6.63 17.64 -6.98
C PRO A 39 -5.43 16.69 -6.75
N GLN A 40 -5.40 15.58 -7.48
CA GLN A 40 -4.40 14.52 -7.28
C GLN A 40 -2.98 14.98 -7.61
N ASN A 41 -2.83 15.98 -8.51
CA ASN A 41 -1.53 16.58 -8.85
C ASN A 41 -0.78 17.13 -7.62
N ARG A 42 -1.47 17.64 -6.61
CA ARG A 42 -0.83 18.11 -5.37
C ARG A 42 -0.21 16.97 -4.55
N LEU A 43 -0.84 15.81 -4.54
CA LEU A 43 -0.29 14.61 -3.90
C LEU A 43 0.96 14.15 -4.63
N TYR A 44 0.95 14.19 -5.97
CA TYR A 44 2.10 13.87 -6.79
C TYR A 44 3.29 14.79 -6.48
N GLU A 45 3.11 16.12 -6.57
CA GLU A 45 4.17 17.11 -6.33
C GLU A 45 4.82 16.98 -4.94
N GLN A 46 4.03 16.70 -3.91
CA GLN A 46 4.56 16.51 -2.56
C GLN A 46 5.37 15.23 -2.42
N ASN A 47 4.96 14.15 -3.07
CA ASN A 47 5.63 12.86 -2.98
C ASN A 47 6.84 12.78 -3.91
N ALA A 48 6.82 13.48 -5.04
CA ALA A 48 7.95 13.59 -5.96
C ALA A 48 9.22 14.15 -5.30
N LYS A 49 9.08 15.00 -4.26
CA LYS A 49 10.22 15.49 -3.46
C LYS A 49 11.05 14.39 -2.80
N GLY A 50 10.47 13.21 -2.59
CA GLY A 50 11.19 12.03 -2.09
C GLY A 50 11.99 11.28 -3.15
N ALA A 51 11.84 11.64 -4.43
CA ALA A 51 12.48 10.97 -5.55
C ALA A 51 14.02 11.07 -5.50
N ASP A 52 14.57 12.18 -4.99
CA ASP A 52 16.02 12.35 -4.85
C ASP A 52 16.65 11.28 -3.94
N GLU A 53 16.00 10.97 -2.84
CA GLU A 53 16.51 9.93 -1.92
C GLU A 53 16.33 8.54 -2.52
N LEU A 54 15.23 8.27 -3.21
CA LEU A 54 15.04 7.01 -3.95
C LEU A 54 16.10 6.86 -5.03
N CYS A 55 16.41 7.94 -5.76
CA CYS A 55 17.44 7.99 -6.78
C CYS A 55 18.82 7.56 -6.21
N LYS A 56 19.22 8.12 -5.08
CA LYS A 56 20.47 7.74 -4.40
C LYS A 56 20.53 6.25 -4.08
N VAL A 57 19.41 5.68 -3.60
CA VAL A 57 19.33 4.24 -3.32
C VAL A 57 19.47 3.42 -4.59
N LEU A 58 18.77 3.80 -5.67
CA LEU A 58 18.85 3.09 -6.94
C LEU A 58 20.25 3.12 -7.54
N PHE A 59 20.94 4.26 -7.46
CA PHE A 59 22.33 4.38 -7.94
C PHE A 59 23.37 3.75 -7.04
N SER A 60 23.10 3.59 -5.74
CA SER A 60 24.02 2.92 -4.82
C SER A 60 23.99 1.40 -4.91
N GLY A 61 23.00 0.84 -5.60
CA GLY A 61 22.81 -0.59 -5.81
C GLY A 61 22.53 -0.91 -7.27
N SER A 62 22.72 -2.15 -7.64
CA SER A 62 22.33 -2.68 -8.96
C SER A 62 20.98 -3.35 -8.81
N TYR A 63 19.92 -2.66 -9.22
CA TYR A 63 18.56 -3.18 -9.14
C TYR A 63 18.01 -3.44 -10.53
N ASP A 64 17.51 -4.65 -10.76
CA ASP A 64 16.92 -5.07 -12.03
C ASP A 64 15.46 -4.67 -12.14
N VAL A 65 14.80 -4.41 -11.00
CA VAL A 65 13.36 -4.11 -10.94
C VAL A 65 13.02 -3.33 -9.68
N VAL A 66 12.01 -2.45 -9.76
CA VAL A 66 11.42 -1.78 -8.61
C VAL A 66 9.96 -2.22 -8.45
N ILE A 67 9.61 -2.72 -7.28
CA ILE A 67 8.24 -3.10 -6.93
C ILE A 67 7.74 -2.17 -5.84
N SER A 68 6.71 -1.40 -6.15
CA SER A 68 6.07 -0.47 -5.21
C SER A 68 4.75 -1.06 -4.71
N VAL A 69 4.62 -1.21 -3.40
CA VAL A 69 3.40 -1.69 -2.73
C VAL A 69 2.61 -0.55 -2.07
N HIS A 70 2.98 0.69 -2.36
CA HIS A 70 2.32 1.89 -1.85
C HIS A 70 2.37 2.99 -2.90
N VAL A 71 1.27 3.73 -3.05
CA VAL A 71 1.10 4.80 -4.05
C VAL A 71 2.23 5.82 -3.99
N PHE A 72 2.64 6.26 -2.81
CA PHE A 72 3.69 7.28 -2.67
C PHE A 72 5.06 6.81 -3.19
N ALA A 73 5.42 5.56 -2.94
CA ALA A 73 6.65 4.99 -3.48
C ALA A 73 6.61 4.88 -5.01
N ALA A 74 5.44 4.52 -5.56
CA ALA A 74 5.23 4.44 -7.00
C ALA A 74 5.26 5.83 -7.67
N MET A 75 4.73 6.86 -7.01
CA MET A 75 4.84 8.25 -7.48
C MET A 75 6.28 8.75 -7.53
N MET A 76 7.10 8.47 -6.50
CA MET A 76 8.53 8.79 -6.52
C MET A 76 9.25 8.10 -7.69
N MET A 77 8.92 6.82 -7.94
CA MET A 77 9.49 6.09 -9.07
C MET A 77 9.03 6.65 -10.42
N THR A 78 7.77 7.08 -10.51
CA THR A 78 7.22 7.76 -11.69
C THR A 78 8.00 9.05 -11.98
N GLU A 79 8.25 9.87 -10.95
CA GLU A 79 9.05 11.09 -11.08
C GLU A 79 10.45 10.78 -11.63
N LEU A 80 11.11 9.76 -11.12
CA LEU A 80 12.44 9.36 -11.61
C LEU A 80 12.42 8.88 -13.06
N ARG A 81 11.37 8.19 -13.48
CA ARG A 81 11.22 7.72 -14.86
C ARG A 81 10.94 8.88 -15.82
N VAL A 82 10.11 9.84 -15.42
CA VAL A 82 9.68 10.94 -16.27
C VAL A 82 10.74 12.05 -16.32
N SER A 83 11.29 12.45 -15.15
CA SER A 83 12.17 13.61 -15.06
C SER A 83 13.66 13.28 -15.21
N ARG A 84 14.05 12.02 -14.96
CA ARG A 84 15.47 11.59 -14.97
C ARG A 84 15.77 10.42 -15.91
N GLU A 85 14.78 10.01 -16.70
CA GLU A 85 14.91 8.95 -17.69
C GLU A 85 15.47 7.62 -17.13
N ILE A 86 15.15 7.33 -15.86
CA ILE A 86 15.57 6.07 -15.22
C ILE A 86 14.77 4.92 -15.80
N ASN A 87 15.44 4.02 -16.53
CA ASN A 87 14.84 2.91 -17.25
C ASN A 87 14.88 1.57 -16.50
N ILE A 88 14.62 1.58 -15.20
CA ILE A 88 14.44 0.36 -14.42
C ILE A 88 12.98 -0.07 -14.51
N PRO A 89 12.68 -1.36 -14.87
CA PRO A 89 11.32 -1.89 -14.83
C PRO A 89 10.63 -1.60 -13.50
N SER A 90 9.43 -1.04 -13.55
CA SER A 90 8.70 -0.60 -12.36
C SER A 90 7.31 -1.21 -12.33
N PHE A 91 6.99 -1.86 -11.22
CA PHE A 91 5.71 -2.52 -10.98
C PHE A 91 5.01 -1.91 -9.79
N PHE A 92 3.69 -1.74 -9.92
CA PHE A 92 2.84 -1.31 -8.82
C PHE A 92 1.95 -2.48 -8.37
N VAL A 93 1.91 -2.74 -7.07
CA VAL A 93 1.05 -3.75 -6.45
C VAL A 93 0.04 -3.05 -5.56
N ALA A 94 -1.21 -3.03 -5.97
CA ALA A 94 -2.30 -2.52 -5.16
C ALA A 94 -2.61 -3.51 -4.02
N THR A 95 -2.66 -2.99 -2.79
CA THR A 95 -2.92 -3.77 -1.58
C THR A 95 -4.30 -3.50 -0.97
N ASP A 96 -5.07 -2.60 -1.59
CA ASP A 96 -6.44 -2.26 -1.21
C ASP A 96 -7.44 -2.78 -2.24
N TYR A 97 -8.64 -3.14 -1.79
CA TYR A 97 -9.73 -3.58 -2.68
C TYR A 97 -10.47 -2.38 -3.31
N THR A 98 -9.71 -1.39 -3.74
CA THR A 98 -10.13 -0.20 -4.48
C THR A 98 -8.95 0.41 -5.22
N CYS A 99 -9.22 1.22 -6.23
CA CYS A 99 -8.19 2.06 -6.86
C CYS A 99 -7.94 3.29 -5.99
N SER A 100 -6.88 3.23 -5.19
CA SER A 100 -6.55 4.31 -4.25
C SER A 100 -6.27 5.63 -4.97
N PRO A 101 -6.59 6.79 -4.34
CA PRO A 101 -6.26 8.09 -4.90
C PRO A 101 -4.79 8.22 -5.26
N GLY A 102 -4.51 8.78 -6.45
CA GLY A 102 -3.16 8.96 -6.97
C GLY A 102 -2.61 7.80 -7.80
N VAL A 103 -3.32 6.69 -7.92
CA VAL A 103 -2.90 5.57 -8.79
C VAL A 103 -2.89 5.99 -10.26
N SER A 104 -3.79 6.89 -10.68
CA SER A 104 -3.81 7.49 -12.03
C SER A 104 -2.54 8.24 -12.40
N GLU A 105 -1.82 8.77 -11.40
CA GLU A 105 -0.56 9.51 -11.60
C GLU A 105 0.68 8.60 -11.71
N ILE A 106 0.52 7.29 -11.49
CA ILE A 106 1.62 6.33 -11.52
C ILE A 106 1.88 5.88 -12.96
N VAL A 107 3.16 5.89 -13.35
CA VAL A 107 3.65 5.28 -14.59
C VAL A 107 4.42 4.01 -14.26
N ALA A 108 3.75 2.87 -14.38
CA ALA A 108 4.33 1.55 -14.15
C ALA A 108 4.20 0.65 -15.39
N ASP A 109 5.09 -0.32 -15.52
CA ASP A 109 5.05 -1.29 -16.62
C ASP A 109 3.92 -2.31 -16.43
N ARG A 110 3.60 -2.65 -15.18
CA ARG A 110 2.44 -3.46 -14.81
C ARG A 110 1.83 -2.98 -13.49
N TYR A 111 0.52 -3.16 -13.37
CA TYR A 111 -0.28 -2.90 -12.19
C TYR A 111 -0.90 -4.21 -11.73
N PHE A 112 -0.46 -4.72 -10.60
CA PHE A 112 -1.00 -5.93 -9.99
C PHE A 112 -2.15 -5.54 -9.08
N ILE A 113 -3.35 -6.06 -9.36
CA ILE A 113 -4.56 -5.73 -8.61
C ILE A 113 -5.06 -6.92 -7.79
N PRO A 114 -5.74 -6.68 -6.66
CA PRO A 114 -6.19 -7.73 -5.76
C PRO A 114 -7.18 -8.71 -6.38
N HIS A 115 -8.03 -8.25 -7.29
CA HIS A 115 -9.09 -9.07 -7.87
C HIS A 115 -9.56 -8.54 -9.22
N GLU A 116 -9.95 -9.44 -10.12
CA GLU A 116 -10.39 -9.08 -11.47
C GLU A 116 -11.58 -8.10 -11.51
N LYS A 117 -12.49 -8.17 -10.55
CA LYS A 117 -13.62 -7.23 -10.43
C LYS A 117 -13.22 -5.76 -10.27
N LEU A 118 -11.97 -5.49 -9.90
CA LEU A 118 -11.45 -4.13 -9.80
C LEU A 118 -10.90 -3.58 -11.12
N ARG A 119 -10.75 -4.43 -12.15
CA ARG A 119 -10.15 -4.02 -13.43
C ARG A 119 -10.82 -2.78 -14.03
N GLU A 120 -12.16 -2.79 -14.07
CA GLU A 120 -12.92 -1.67 -14.64
C GLU A 120 -12.72 -0.38 -13.86
N GLU A 121 -12.60 -0.46 -12.54
CA GLU A 121 -12.31 0.70 -11.68
C GLU A 121 -10.93 1.29 -12.03
N PHE A 122 -9.89 0.46 -12.16
CA PHE A 122 -8.55 0.91 -12.55
C PHE A 122 -8.52 1.47 -13.97
N VAL A 123 -9.22 0.83 -14.91
CA VAL A 123 -9.34 1.33 -16.30
C VAL A 123 -10.04 2.68 -16.34
N SER A 124 -11.10 2.88 -15.55
CA SER A 124 -11.81 4.17 -15.46
C SER A 124 -10.95 5.30 -14.92
N GLN A 125 -9.91 4.97 -14.14
CA GLN A 125 -8.90 5.91 -13.67
C GLN A 125 -7.74 6.15 -14.68
N GLY A 126 -7.87 5.61 -15.91
CA GLY A 126 -6.91 5.84 -16.99
C GLY A 126 -5.78 4.82 -17.07
N ILE A 127 -5.80 3.74 -16.28
CA ILE A 127 -4.78 2.70 -16.35
C ILE A 127 -5.06 1.80 -17.58
N PRO A 128 -4.09 1.62 -18.50
CA PRO A 128 -4.29 0.77 -19.67
C PRO A 128 -4.61 -0.68 -19.27
N ALA A 129 -5.71 -1.23 -19.75
CA ALA A 129 -6.17 -2.60 -19.44
C ALA A 129 -5.09 -3.66 -19.71
N SER A 130 -4.24 -3.45 -20.73
CA SER A 130 -3.12 -4.35 -21.08
C SER A 130 -1.99 -4.38 -20.05
N ARG A 131 -1.93 -3.40 -19.17
CA ARG A 131 -0.94 -3.33 -18.08
C ARG A 131 -1.46 -3.87 -16.75
N ILE A 132 -2.74 -4.17 -16.64
CA ILE A 132 -3.37 -4.66 -15.41
C ILE A 132 -3.29 -6.17 -15.34
N VAL A 133 -2.81 -6.68 -14.21
CA VAL A 133 -2.72 -8.11 -13.88
C VAL A 133 -3.47 -8.38 -12.58
N SER A 134 -4.45 -9.26 -12.61
CA SER A 134 -5.14 -9.70 -11.40
C SER A 134 -4.35 -10.83 -10.74
N SER A 135 -3.67 -10.53 -9.63
CA SER A 135 -2.75 -11.44 -8.96
C SER A 135 -3.14 -11.80 -7.52
N GLY A 136 -4.09 -11.10 -6.95
CA GLY A 136 -4.31 -11.12 -5.51
C GLY A 136 -3.36 -10.18 -4.76
N ILE A 137 -3.59 -10.03 -3.45
CA ILE A 137 -2.69 -9.29 -2.55
C ILE A 137 -1.57 -10.25 -2.12
N PRO A 138 -0.28 -9.84 -2.24
CA PRO A 138 0.83 -10.66 -1.78
C PRO A 138 0.74 -10.92 -0.27
N VAL A 139 0.80 -12.18 0.11
CA VAL A 139 0.82 -12.63 1.51
C VAL A 139 2.06 -13.46 1.77
N ARG A 140 2.44 -13.60 3.03
CA ARG A 140 3.56 -14.46 3.40
C ARG A 140 3.22 -15.92 3.14
N GLU A 141 4.21 -16.71 2.77
CA GLU A 141 4.07 -18.12 2.40
C GLU A 141 3.35 -18.95 3.48
N GLU A 142 3.56 -18.63 4.75
CA GLU A 142 2.93 -19.33 5.86
C GLU A 142 1.39 -19.27 5.80
N PHE A 143 0.82 -18.22 5.20
CA PHE A 143 -0.64 -18.12 5.00
C PHE A 143 -1.15 -18.95 3.84
N CYS A 144 -0.27 -19.43 2.96
CA CYS A 144 -0.61 -20.32 1.85
C CYS A 144 -0.55 -21.81 2.25
N GLN A 145 0.08 -22.12 3.38
CA GLN A 145 0.22 -23.50 3.85
C GLN A 145 -0.99 -23.93 4.66
N LYS A 146 -1.50 -25.14 4.37
CA LYS A 146 -2.54 -25.76 5.19
C LYS A 146 -1.90 -26.28 6.48
N SER A 147 -2.32 -25.74 7.62
CA SER A 147 -1.93 -26.25 8.93
C SER A 147 -3.00 -27.16 9.51
N ASP A 148 -2.60 -28.16 10.30
CA ASP A 148 -3.55 -28.97 11.07
C ASP A 148 -4.20 -28.11 12.15
N LYS A 149 -5.53 -28.06 12.16
CA LYS A 149 -6.31 -27.23 13.08
C LYS A 149 -6.04 -27.56 14.55
N LYS A 150 -5.92 -28.86 14.89
CA LYS A 150 -5.67 -29.29 16.27
C LYS A 150 -4.26 -28.93 16.71
N ALA A 151 -3.27 -29.12 15.83
CA ALA A 151 -1.89 -28.72 16.10
C ALA A 151 -1.77 -27.21 16.31
N ALA A 152 -2.42 -26.39 15.45
CA ALA A 152 -2.44 -24.94 15.60
C ALA A 152 -3.09 -24.51 16.93
N ARG A 153 -4.20 -25.12 17.33
CA ARG A 153 -4.86 -24.86 18.61
C ARG A 153 -3.96 -25.18 19.78
N ARG A 154 -3.30 -26.35 19.78
CA ARG A 154 -2.33 -26.72 20.83
C ARG A 154 -1.18 -25.73 20.93
N ALA A 155 -0.61 -25.32 19.80
CA ALA A 155 0.47 -24.33 19.75
C ALA A 155 0.07 -22.96 20.33
N LEU A 156 -1.22 -22.61 20.26
CA LEU A 156 -1.79 -21.38 20.83
C LEU A 156 -2.30 -21.57 22.28
N GLY A 157 -2.09 -22.73 22.90
CA GLY A 157 -2.60 -23.03 24.25
C GLY A 157 -4.13 -23.12 24.34
N MET A 158 -4.81 -23.39 23.22
CA MET A 158 -6.27 -23.49 23.13
C MET A 158 -6.71 -24.95 23.24
N GLY A 159 -7.90 -25.18 23.79
CA GLY A 159 -8.51 -26.52 23.76
C GLY A 159 -8.73 -27.00 22.33
N GLU A 160 -8.61 -28.32 22.10
CA GLU A 160 -8.72 -28.89 20.75
C GLU A 160 -10.11 -28.71 20.12
N GLU A 161 -11.13 -28.66 20.94
CA GLU A 161 -12.54 -28.55 20.55
C GLU A 161 -13.11 -27.17 20.92
N GLY A 162 -14.31 -26.90 20.42
CA GLY A 162 -15.05 -25.68 20.70
C GLY A 162 -14.97 -24.62 19.58
N ARG A 163 -15.78 -23.57 19.73
CA ARG A 163 -15.82 -22.45 18.77
C ARG A 163 -14.74 -21.43 19.11
N VAL A 164 -14.14 -20.86 18.09
CA VAL A 164 -13.17 -19.75 18.21
C VAL A 164 -13.70 -18.58 17.41
N LEU A 165 -13.77 -17.42 18.05
CA LEU A 165 -14.10 -16.16 17.42
C LEU A 165 -12.82 -15.31 17.37
N LEU A 166 -12.32 -15.06 16.17
CA LEU A 166 -11.18 -14.18 15.95
C LEU A 166 -11.69 -12.77 15.59
N LEU A 167 -11.34 -11.78 16.40
CA LEU A 167 -11.63 -10.38 16.15
C LEU A 167 -10.36 -9.67 15.66
N CYS A 168 -10.41 -9.15 14.42
CA CYS A 168 -9.28 -8.45 13.81
C CYS A 168 -9.66 -7.00 13.55
N CYS A 169 -8.91 -6.05 14.12
CA CYS A 169 -9.14 -4.61 13.99
C CYS A 169 -8.01 -3.88 13.29
N GLY A 170 -7.41 -4.52 12.29
CA GLY A 170 -6.27 -3.99 11.56
C GLY A 170 -5.01 -3.87 12.42
N SER A 171 -3.95 -3.31 11.83
CA SER A 171 -2.61 -3.25 12.45
C SER A 171 -2.54 -2.37 13.71
N MET A 172 -3.45 -1.40 13.84
CA MET A 172 -3.49 -0.47 14.97
C MET A 172 -4.45 -0.92 16.09
N GLY A 173 -5.17 -2.03 15.92
CA GLY A 173 -6.14 -2.51 16.90
C GLY A 173 -7.26 -1.52 17.22
N CYS A 174 -7.54 -0.58 16.31
CA CYS A 174 -8.53 0.48 16.49
C CYS A 174 -9.89 0.00 15.98
N GLY A 175 -10.84 -0.20 16.87
CA GLY A 175 -12.21 -0.57 16.50
C GLY A 175 -13.12 -0.55 17.72
N PRO A 176 -14.44 -0.54 17.54
CA PRO A 176 -15.41 -0.54 18.62
C PRO A 176 -15.57 -1.93 19.25
N ILE A 177 -14.45 -2.60 19.55
CA ILE A 177 -14.45 -3.86 20.29
C ILE A 177 -14.47 -3.53 21.76
N ARG A 178 -15.65 -3.58 22.34
CA ARG A 178 -15.89 -3.53 23.78
C ARG A 178 -16.61 -4.80 24.22
#